data_318e09826cd421efca14a4775a77a1a1
#
_entry.id   318e09826cd421efca14a4775a77a1a1
#
_cell.length_a   1.000
_cell.length_b   1.000
_cell.length_c   1.000
_cell.angle_alpha   90.00
_cell.angle_beta   90.00
_cell.angle_gamma   90.00
#
_symmetry.space_group_name_H-M   'P 1'
#
loop_
_entity.id
_entity.type
_entity.pdbx_description
1 polymer ?
#
loop_
_entity_poly.entity_id
_entity_poly.type
_entity_poly.pdbx_seq_one_letter_code
_entity_poly.pdbx_strand_id
1 'polypeptide(L)'
;MKLFILWKGQFMNKYIMIGKLSIEFSSSMVSKPQNRTEIVTPFFENLGGKLIQMLYINHPEMNAIANIEAPNDEAVASMAGIVKASGMFDDLNWYRAFDAGELQKIYDVCKSYKFHIISSFSLDCNSNNNIS
;
A
#
# COMPACT_ATOMS: atom_id res chain seq x y z
N MET A 1 8.26 -23.92 -0.29
CA MET A 1 8.13 -23.84 1.16
C MET A 1 9.35 -23.31 1.89
N LYS A 2 10.55 -23.71 1.52
CA LYS A 2 11.80 -23.18 2.09
C LYS A 2 12.01 -21.69 1.80
N LEU A 3 11.54 -21.21 0.65
CA LEU A 3 11.56 -19.78 0.30
C LEU A 3 10.68 -18.95 1.25
N PHE A 4 9.54 -19.48 1.66
CA PHE A 4 8.61 -18.80 2.56
C PHE A 4 9.21 -18.58 3.95
N ILE A 5 10.01 -19.53 4.46
CA ILE A 5 10.69 -19.42 5.75
C ILE A 5 11.81 -18.38 5.70
N LEU A 6 12.51 -18.28 4.56
CA LEU A 6 13.55 -17.27 4.34
C LEU A 6 13.01 -15.85 4.31
N TRP A 7 11.76 -15.69 3.89
CA TRP A 7 11.11 -14.37 3.82
C TRP A 7 10.74 -13.80 5.19
N LYS A 8 10.54 -14.64 6.20
CA LYS A 8 10.18 -14.20 7.55
C LYS A 8 11.24 -13.34 8.24
N GLY A 9 12.50 -13.43 7.82
CA GLY A 9 13.59 -12.63 8.34
C GLY A 9 13.92 -11.40 7.49
N GLN A 10 13.24 -11.19 6.37
CA GLN A 10 13.51 -10.07 5.47
C GLN A 10 12.64 -8.87 5.80
N PHE A 11 13.18 -7.69 5.47
CA PHE A 11 12.48 -6.44 5.63
C PHE A 11 11.28 -6.39 4.67
N MET A 12 10.10 -6.26 5.24
CA MET A 12 8.86 -6.17 4.48
C MET A 12 8.47 -4.71 4.30
N ASN A 13 8.06 -4.38 3.09
CA ASN A 13 7.48 -3.08 2.80
C ASN A 13 6.02 -3.04 3.24
N LYS A 14 5.55 -1.86 3.61
CA LYS A 14 4.15 -1.62 3.96
C LYS A 14 3.39 -1.06 2.78
N TYR A 15 2.15 -1.50 2.62
CA TYR A 15 1.27 -1.07 1.55
C TYR A 15 -0.15 -0.90 2.07
N ILE A 16 -0.88 -0.02 1.43
CA ILE A 16 -2.31 0.15 1.66
C ILE A 16 -3.03 -0.16 0.36
N MET A 17 -4.02 -1.05 0.42
CA MET A 17 -4.96 -1.27 -0.66
C MET A 17 -6.26 -0.57 -0.33
N ILE A 18 -6.79 0.16 -1.29
CA ILE A 18 -8.07 0.86 -1.15
C ILE A 18 -8.94 0.45 -2.32
N GLY A 19 -10.16 0.02 -2.03
CA GLY A 19 -11.04 -0.47 -3.05
C GLY A 19 -12.49 -0.10 -2.88
N LYS A 20 -13.23 -0.22 -3.99
CA LYS A 20 -14.68 -0.14 -4.02
C LYS A 20 -15.23 -1.56 -4.21
N LEU A 21 -16.00 -2.02 -3.24
CA LEU A 21 -16.61 -3.34 -3.29
C LEU A 21 -17.70 -3.39 -4.36
N SER A 22 -17.80 -4.52 -5.04
CA SER A 22 -18.82 -4.74 -6.06
C SER A 22 -20.16 -5.14 -5.44
N ILE A 23 -21.20 -5.12 -6.27
CA ILE A 23 -22.51 -5.64 -5.92
C ILE A 23 -22.42 -7.14 -5.61
N GLU A 24 -21.59 -7.86 -6.36
CA GLU A 24 -21.37 -9.30 -6.15
C GLU A 24 -20.84 -9.59 -4.76
N PHE A 25 -19.95 -8.75 -4.24
CA PHE A 25 -19.48 -8.88 -2.87
C PHE A 25 -20.64 -8.76 -1.88
N SER A 26 -21.44 -7.72 -2.02
CA SER A 26 -22.58 -7.48 -1.10
C SER A 26 -23.59 -8.61 -1.18
N SER A 27 -23.93 -9.06 -2.38
CA SER A 27 -24.86 -10.17 -2.59
C SER A 27 -24.34 -11.46 -1.97
N SER A 28 -23.06 -11.74 -2.14
CA SER A 28 -22.40 -12.91 -1.55
C SER A 28 -22.42 -12.84 -0.02
N MET A 29 -22.18 -11.67 0.56
CA MET A 29 -22.21 -11.49 2.01
C MET A 29 -23.60 -11.59 2.60
N VAL A 30 -24.62 -11.13 1.88
CA VAL A 30 -26.02 -11.29 2.32
C VAL A 30 -26.43 -12.76 2.27
N SER A 31 -26.05 -13.48 1.22
CA SER A 31 -26.35 -14.91 1.08
C SER A 31 -25.67 -15.76 2.15
N LYS A 32 -24.40 -15.47 2.41
CA LYS A 32 -23.58 -16.24 3.35
C LYS A 32 -22.60 -15.29 4.06
N PRO A 33 -23.02 -14.69 5.17
CA PRO A 33 -22.14 -13.82 5.94
C PRO A 33 -20.87 -14.54 6.38
N GLN A 34 -19.72 -13.92 6.17
CA GLN A 34 -18.40 -14.50 6.44
C GLN A 34 -17.44 -13.45 6.95
N ASN A 35 -16.48 -13.88 7.77
CA ASN A 35 -15.32 -13.06 8.08
C ASN A 35 -14.32 -13.18 6.93
N ARG A 36 -14.31 -12.19 6.04
CA ARG A 36 -13.46 -12.22 4.83
C ARG A 36 -11.98 -12.16 5.16
N THR A 37 -11.60 -11.58 6.28
CA THR A 37 -10.20 -11.53 6.72
C THR A 37 -9.65 -12.94 6.91
N GLU A 38 -10.41 -13.82 7.54
CA GLU A 38 -10.02 -15.23 7.73
C GLU A 38 -9.81 -15.97 6.41
N ILE A 39 -10.62 -15.63 5.42
CA ILE A 39 -10.55 -16.28 4.10
C ILE A 39 -9.35 -15.80 3.30
N VAL A 40 -9.07 -14.50 3.30
CA VAL A 40 -8.02 -13.92 2.46
C VAL A 40 -6.64 -13.96 3.09
N THR A 41 -6.52 -14.11 4.41
CA THR A 41 -5.23 -14.15 5.10
C THR A 41 -4.29 -15.22 4.52
N PRO A 42 -4.70 -16.49 4.35
CA PRO A 42 -3.82 -17.50 3.77
C PRO A 42 -3.39 -17.17 2.34
N PHE A 43 -4.26 -16.51 1.59
CA PHE A 43 -3.96 -16.07 0.22
C PHE A 43 -2.79 -15.09 0.19
N PHE A 44 -2.79 -14.07 1.06
CA PHE A 44 -1.68 -13.12 1.16
C PHE A 44 -0.39 -13.81 1.61
N GLU A 45 -0.49 -14.72 2.56
CA GLU A 45 0.67 -15.47 3.06
C GLU A 45 1.28 -16.35 1.96
N ASN A 46 0.46 -16.99 1.13
CA ASN A 46 0.92 -17.81 0.02
C ASN A 46 1.68 -17.00 -1.04
N LEU A 47 1.39 -15.71 -1.16
CA LEU A 47 2.08 -14.81 -2.07
C LEU A 47 3.29 -14.11 -1.42
N GLY A 48 3.67 -14.55 -0.23
CA GLY A 48 4.84 -14.01 0.48
C GLY A 48 4.58 -12.74 1.27
N GLY A 49 3.32 -12.36 1.41
CA GLY A 49 2.93 -11.17 2.16
C GLY A 49 2.21 -11.48 3.46
N LYS A 50 1.67 -10.44 4.05
CA LYS A 50 0.91 -10.54 5.29
C LYS A 50 -0.20 -9.51 5.30
N LEU A 51 -1.42 -9.94 5.57
CA LEU A 51 -2.55 -9.04 5.82
C LEU A 51 -2.51 -8.60 7.28
N ILE A 52 -2.24 -7.34 7.53
CA ILE A 52 -2.14 -6.78 8.88
C ILE A 52 -3.53 -6.42 9.41
N GLN A 53 -4.33 -5.76 8.59
CA GLN A 53 -5.65 -5.30 8.99
C GLN A 53 -6.51 -5.07 7.75
N MET A 54 -7.79 -5.37 7.86
CA MET A 54 -8.76 -5.07 6.82
C MET A 54 -9.97 -4.39 7.46
N LEU A 55 -10.33 -3.24 6.93
CA LEU A 55 -11.45 -2.44 7.42
C LEU A 55 -12.41 -2.11 6.30
N TYR A 56 -13.68 -2.03 6.65
CA TYR A 56 -14.74 -1.60 5.75
C TYR A 56 -15.30 -0.29 6.28
N ILE A 57 -15.40 0.70 5.42
CA ILE A 57 -15.88 2.03 5.82
C ILE A 57 -17.08 2.43 4.96
N ASN A 58 -17.91 3.30 5.52
CA ASN A 58 -19.08 3.81 4.82
C ASN A 58 -18.71 5.01 3.93
N HIS A 59 -18.01 4.72 2.84
CA HIS A 59 -17.64 5.70 1.84
C HIS A 59 -18.16 5.22 0.48
N PRO A 60 -18.68 6.11 -0.38
CA PRO A 60 -19.29 5.67 -1.65
C PRO A 60 -18.30 5.06 -2.64
N GLU A 61 -17.01 5.45 -2.57
CA GLU A 61 -16.00 5.01 -3.54
C GLU A 61 -14.87 4.17 -2.91
N MET A 62 -14.55 4.40 -1.64
CA MET A 62 -13.44 3.74 -0.95
C MET A 62 -13.97 3.04 0.29
N ASN A 63 -14.66 1.93 0.11
CA ASN A 63 -15.34 1.26 1.21
C ASN A 63 -14.61 0.04 1.77
N ALA A 64 -13.45 -0.30 1.23
CA ALA A 64 -12.58 -1.34 1.76
C ALA A 64 -11.14 -0.84 1.82
N ILE A 65 -10.49 -1.00 2.98
CA ILE A 65 -9.11 -0.57 3.19
C ILE A 65 -8.36 -1.73 3.85
N ALA A 66 -7.22 -2.10 3.27
CA ALA A 66 -6.36 -3.14 3.82
C ALA A 66 -4.95 -2.62 4.02
N ASN A 67 -4.39 -2.90 5.19
CA ASN A 67 -2.97 -2.71 5.47
C ASN A 67 -2.27 -4.04 5.26
N ILE A 68 -1.27 -4.07 4.38
CA ILE A 68 -0.53 -5.28 4.06
C ILE A 68 0.97 -5.05 4.14
N GLU A 69 1.70 -6.12 4.37
CA GLU A 69 3.15 -6.15 4.24
C GLU A 69 3.51 -7.11 3.11
N ALA A 70 4.48 -6.74 2.31
CA ALA A 70 4.94 -7.55 1.19
C ALA A 70 6.41 -7.25 0.90
N PRO A 71 7.13 -8.19 0.27
CA PRO A 71 8.56 -8.01 0.02
C PRO A 71 8.86 -6.92 -1.02
N ASN A 72 7.99 -6.71 -2.00
CA ASN A 72 8.20 -5.75 -3.08
C ASN A 72 6.89 -5.39 -3.77
N ASP A 73 6.96 -4.42 -4.67
CA ASP A 73 5.81 -3.93 -5.42
C ASP A 73 5.19 -4.99 -6.33
N GLU A 74 6.00 -5.86 -6.91
CA GLU A 74 5.54 -6.92 -7.80
C GLU A 74 4.63 -7.91 -7.07
N ALA A 75 4.97 -8.23 -5.83
CA ALA A 75 4.13 -9.10 -5.00
C ALA A 75 2.75 -8.46 -4.76
N VAL A 76 2.73 -7.16 -4.43
CA VAL A 76 1.49 -6.42 -4.20
C VAL A 76 0.67 -6.30 -5.48
N ALA A 77 1.31 -6.02 -6.61
CA ALA A 77 0.64 -5.95 -7.90
C ALA A 77 -0.02 -7.29 -8.26
N SER A 78 0.65 -8.40 -7.97
CA SER A 78 0.11 -9.75 -8.17
C SER A 78 -1.12 -9.99 -7.28
N MET A 79 -1.04 -9.62 -6.01
CA MET A 79 -2.15 -9.70 -5.07
C MET A 79 -3.35 -8.91 -5.58
N ALA A 80 -3.12 -7.66 -5.97
CA ALA A 80 -4.17 -6.79 -6.48
C ALA A 80 -4.81 -7.34 -7.76
N GLY A 81 -3.99 -7.89 -8.66
CA GLY A 81 -4.47 -8.50 -9.91
C GLY A 81 -5.42 -9.66 -9.66
N ILE A 82 -5.05 -10.55 -8.74
CA ILE A 82 -5.89 -11.70 -8.39
C ILE A 82 -7.18 -11.25 -7.71
N VAL A 83 -7.09 -10.28 -6.80
CA VAL A 83 -8.27 -9.76 -6.11
C VAL A 83 -9.22 -9.08 -7.10
N LYS A 84 -8.70 -8.32 -8.05
CA LYS A 84 -9.52 -7.73 -9.12
C LYS A 84 -10.21 -8.80 -9.97
N ALA A 85 -9.49 -9.86 -10.30
CA ALA A 85 -10.03 -10.95 -11.11
C ALA A 85 -11.16 -11.71 -10.41
N SER A 86 -11.27 -11.62 -9.09
CA SER A 86 -12.34 -12.26 -8.32
C SER A 86 -13.72 -11.65 -8.57
N GLY A 87 -13.79 -10.44 -9.09
CA GLY A 87 -15.05 -9.72 -9.31
C GLY A 87 -15.63 -9.07 -8.06
N MET A 88 -14.96 -9.19 -6.93
CA MET A 88 -15.45 -8.65 -5.64
C MET A 88 -15.20 -7.15 -5.48
N PHE A 89 -14.43 -6.56 -6.40
CA PHE A 89 -14.12 -5.14 -6.40
C PHE A 89 -14.41 -4.52 -7.75
N ASP A 90 -15.08 -3.38 -7.75
CA ASP A 90 -15.28 -2.56 -8.96
C ASP A 90 -14.02 -1.74 -9.26
N ASP A 91 -13.30 -1.35 -8.21
CA ASP A 91 -12.05 -0.62 -8.31
C ASP A 91 -11.13 -1.04 -7.18
N LEU A 92 -9.84 -1.10 -7.44
CA LEU A 92 -8.84 -1.45 -6.44
C LEU A 92 -7.51 -0.80 -6.79
N ASN A 93 -6.96 -0.06 -5.84
CA ASN A 93 -5.67 0.59 -5.98
C ASN A 93 -4.79 0.25 -4.77
N TRP A 94 -3.49 0.29 -4.97
CA TRP A 94 -2.55 0.06 -3.89
C TRP A 94 -1.46 1.14 -3.89
N TYR A 95 -0.95 1.41 -2.70
CA TYR A 95 0.01 2.48 -2.46
C TYR A 95 1.10 2.00 -1.52
N ARG A 96 2.33 2.39 -1.81
CA ARG A 96 3.44 2.18 -0.89
C ARG A 96 3.23 3.07 0.34
N ALA A 97 3.34 2.51 1.53
CA ALA A 97 3.17 3.22 2.79
C ALA A 97 4.47 3.19 3.60
N PHE A 98 4.66 4.19 4.43
CA PHE A 98 5.83 4.33 5.27
C PHE A 98 5.39 4.60 6.71
N ASP A 99 5.96 3.89 7.68
CA ASP A 99 5.75 4.25 9.08
C ASP A 99 6.63 5.44 9.47
N ALA A 100 6.47 5.92 10.70
CA ALA A 100 7.19 7.11 11.18
C ALA A 100 8.71 6.90 11.16
N GLY A 101 9.19 5.71 11.48
CA GLY A 101 10.61 5.39 11.46
C GLY A 101 11.18 5.35 10.05
N GLU A 102 10.44 4.76 9.10
CA GLU A 102 10.83 4.76 7.70
C GLU A 102 10.83 6.18 7.12
N LEU A 103 9.83 6.97 7.46
CA LEU A 103 9.74 8.37 7.03
C LEU A 103 10.93 9.19 7.57
N GLN A 104 11.32 8.98 8.81
CA GLN A 104 12.50 9.61 9.39
C GLN A 104 13.76 9.30 8.58
N LYS A 105 13.96 8.05 8.20
CA LYS A 105 15.10 7.63 7.38
C LYS A 105 15.11 8.30 6.01
N ILE A 106 13.94 8.46 5.40
CA ILE A 106 13.78 9.17 4.13
C ILE A 106 14.24 10.62 4.27
N TYR A 107 13.80 11.30 5.32
CA TYR A 107 14.20 12.68 5.57
C TYR A 107 15.67 12.81 5.98
N ASP A 108 16.25 11.82 6.64
CA ASP A 108 17.68 11.78 6.92
C ASP A 108 18.50 11.76 5.63
N VAL A 109 18.06 10.99 4.64
CA VAL A 109 18.67 11.00 3.30
C VAL A 109 18.51 12.37 2.64
N CYS A 110 17.31 12.95 2.70
CA CYS A 110 17.05 14.28 2.15
C CYS A 110 17.93 15.35 2.77
N LYS A 111 18.21 15.24 4.07
CA LYS A 111 19.07 16.17 4.80
C LYS A 111 20.48 16.25 4.20
N SER A 112 21.02 15.13 3.75
CA SER A 112 22.38 15.11 3.15
C SER A 112 22.44 15.85 1.81
N TYR A 113 21.31 16.01 1.12
CA TYR A 113 21.21 16.74 -0.15
C TYR A 113 20.71 18.18 0.01
N LYS A 114 20.26 18.56 1.20
CA LYS A 114 19.62 19.85 1.46
C LYS A 114 20.44 21.05 1.02
N PHE A 115 21.75 21.03 1.32
CA PHE A 115 22.64 22.16 0.99
C PHE A 115 22.77 22.37 -0.50
N HIS A 116 22.86 21.32 -1.29
CA HIS A 116 23.02 21.42 -2.74
C HIS A 116 21.72 21.87 -3.42
N ILE A 117 20.59 21.31 -3.06
CA ILE A 117 19.31 21.61 -3.71
C ILE A 117 18.79 22.97 -3.28
N ILE A 118 18.79 23.28 -1.97
CA ILE A 118 18.26 24.54 -1.46
C ILE A 118 19.16 25.73 -1.86
N SER A 119 20.45 25.55 -1.89
CA SER A 119 21.34 26.65 -2.37
C SER A 119 21.13 26.93 -3.85
N SER A 120 20.86 25.91 -4.66
CA SER A 120 20.49 26.10 -6.07
C SER A 120 19.17 26.85 -6.22
N PHE A 121 18.14 26.46 -5.47
CA PHE A 121 16.86 27.15 -5.45
C PHE A 121 16.95 28.57 -4.91
N SER A 122 17.76 28.80 -3.89
CA SER A 122 18.01 30.15 -3.33
C SER A 122 18.66 31.06 -4.33
N LEU A 123 19.62 30.54 -5.12
CA LEU A 123 20.28 31.32 -6.18
C LEU A 123 19.28 31.67 -7.29
N ASP A 124 18.44 30.77 -7.69
CA ASP A 124 17.41 31.01 -8.69
C ASP A 124 16.35 32.02 -8.20
N CYS A 125 15.93 31.93 -6.94
CA CYS A 125 15.02 32.90 -6.35
C CYS A 125 15.64 34.29 -6.26
N ASN A 126 16.92 34.40 -5.93
CA ASN A 126 17.62 35.64 -5.85
C ASN A 126 17.81 36.31 -7.24
N SER A 127 18.03 35.49 -8.28
CA SER A 127 18.14 35.99 -9.64
C SER A 127 16.82 36.53 -10.16
N ASN A 128 15.70 35.94 -9.74
CA ASN A 128 14.34 36.39 -10.09
C ASN A 128 13.93 37.65 -9.36
N ASN A 129 14.43 37.87 -8.13
CA ASN A 129 14.18 39.10 -7.38
C ASN A 129 14.96 40.33 -7.89
N ASN A 130 16.00 40.09 -8.65
CA ASN A 130 16.81 41.17 -9.24
C ASN A 130 16.26 41.68 -10.58
N ILE A 131 15.15 41.14 -11.05
CA ILE A 131 14.52 41.53 -12.32
C ILE A 131 13.36 42.54 -12.12
N SER A 132 13.10 42.96 -10.89
CA SER A 132 12.08 43.98 -10.63
C SER A 132 12.63 45.42 -10.70
#